data_4860df059a8cdebf3d993193d5c7bce5
#
_entry.id   4860df059a8cdebf3d993193d5c7bce5
#
_cell.length_a   1.000
_cell.length_b   1.000
_cell.length_c   1.000
_cell.angle_alpha   90.00
_cell.angle_beta   90.00
_cell.angle_gamma   90.00
#
_symmetry.space_group_name_H-M   'P 1'
#
loop_
_entity.id
_entity.type
_entity.pdbx_description
1 polymer ?
#
loop_
_entity_poly.entity_id
_entity_poly.type
_entity_poly.pdbx_seq_one_letter_code
_entity_poly.pdbx_strand_id
1 'polypeptide(L)'
;MLERIQETAAYLKGQMHTHPETAIILGTGLGSLVNEITDKYEISYTDIPNFPVSTVEGHSGKLIFGKLGNKDIMAMQGRFHFYEGYSMKEVTFPVRVMHELGIKTLFVSNAAGGMNPNFEIGDLMIITDHINFFPEHPLRGKNIPYGPRFPDMSEAYNKELIAKADTIAQEKGIKVQHGIYIGTQGPTYETPAEYKMFRILGADAVGMSTVPEVIVANHCGIRVFGMSVITDLGVEGKIVEVTHEDVQKAADQAQPLMTTIMRELINRV
;
A
#
# COMPACT_ATOMS: atom_id res chain seq x y z
N MET A 1 -13.44 17.64 -7.79
CA MET A 1 -12.59 16.74 -6.95
C MET A 1 -12.85 16.96 -5.47
N LEU A 2 -12.64 18.16 -4.93
CA LEU A 2 -12.81 18.43 -3.49
C LEU A 2 -14.25 18.12 -3.01
N GLU A 3 -15.27 18.60 -3.69
CA GLU A 3 -16.67 18.34 -3.39
C GLU A 3 -16.98 16.82 -3.34
N ARG A 4 -16.48 16.06 -4.32
CA ARG A 4 -16.64 14.59 -4.34
C ARG A 4 -15.99 13.90 -3.14
N ILE A 5 -14.79 14.38 -2.72
CA ILE A 5 -14.11 13.84 -1.54
C ILE A 5 -14.94 14.12 -0.29
N GLN A 6 -15.46 15.34 -0.14
CA GLN A 6 -16.28 15.75 1.01
C GLN A 6 -17.63 15.01 1.05
N GLU A 7 -18.26 14.83 -0.09
CA GLU A 7 -19.49 14.04 -0.22
C GLU A 7 -19.27 12.59 0.25
N THR A 8 -18.21 11.96 -0.27
CA THR A 8 -17.85 10.57 0.11
C THR A 8 -17.52 10.47 1.60
N ALA A 9 -16.73 11.40 2.13
CA ALA A 9 -16.41 11.42 3.54
C ALA A 9 -17.63 11.65 4.44
N ALA A 10 -18.55 12.53 4.05
CA ALA A 10 -19.80 12.76 4.76
C ALA A 10 -20.67 11.50 4.79
N TYR A 11 -20.80 10.79 3.65
CA TYR A 11 -21.49 9.50 3.58
C TYR A 11 -20.88 8.48 4.54
N LEU A 12 -19.55 8.30 4.50
CA LEU A 12 -18.85 7.34 5.35
C LEU A 12 -18.96 7.71 6.84
N LYS A 13 -18.85 9.00 7.21
CA LYS A 13 -19.07 9.46 8.59
C LYS A 13 -20.45 9.11 9.13
N GLY A 14 -21.46 9.10 8.25
CA GLY A 14 -22.82 8.68 8.61
C GLY A 14 -22.98 7.16 8.83
N GLN A 15 -22.05 6.37 8.30
CA GLN A 15 -22.04 4.91 8.43
C GLN A 15 -21.09 4.40 9.51
N MET A 16 -20.09 5.21 9.89
CA MET A 16 -19.08 4.82 10.87
C MET A 16 -19.63 4.83 12.30
N HIS A 17 -19.29 3.78 13.05
CA HIS A 17 -19.57 3.69 14.49
C HIS A 17 -18.32 3.97 15.34
N THR A 18 -17.16 4.12 14.70
CA THR A 18 -15.85 4.39 15.31
C THR A 18 -15.14 5.52 14.56
N HIS A 19 -14.10 6.08 15.16
CA HIS A 19 -13.30 7.14 14.56
C HIS A 19 -11.83 6.70 14.45
N PRO A 20 -11.49 5.84 13.48
CA PRO A 20 -10.14 5.34 13.32
C PRO A 20 -9.19 6.47 12.94
N GLU A 21 -8.00 6.50 13.55
CA GLU A 21 -6.88 7.33 13.13
C GLU A 21 -5.87 6.54 12.29
N THR A 22 -6.09 5.23 12.14
CA THR A 22 -5.23 4.32 11.39
C THR A 22 -5.99 3.69 10.24
N ALA A 23 -5.38 3.73 9.05
CA ALA A 23 -5.88 3.01 7.89
C ALA A 23 -4.83 2.04 7.34
N ILE A 24 -5.31 0.99 6.67
CA ILE A 24 -4.48 0.03 5.97
C ILE A 24 -5.04 -0.24 4.57
N ILE A 25 -4.19 -0.22 3.55
CA ILE A 25 -4.50 -0.68 2.21
C ILE A 25 -3.91 -2.07 2.03
N LEU A 26 -4.79 -3.06 2.00
CA LEU A 26 -4.45 -4.46 1.84
C LEU A 26 -4.23 -4.77 0.35
N GLY A 27 -2.98 -4.89 -0.04
CA GLY A 27 -2.58 -5.36 -1.36
C GLY A 27 -2.53 -6.89 -1.44
N THR A 28 -2.07 -7.40 -2.57
CA THR A 28 -1.81 -8.83 -2.78
C THR A 28 -0.94 -9.38 -1.65
N GLY A 29 -1.36 -10.48 -1.07
CA GLY A 29 -0.67 -11.14 0.05
C GLY A 29 -1.06 -10.70 1.46
N LEU A 30 -1.99 -9.74 1.64
CA LEU A 30 -2.45 -9.37 2.99
C LEU A 30 -3.97 -9.49 3.19
N GLY A 31 -4.67 -10.13 2.27
CA GLY A 31 -6.13 -10.26 2.31
C GLY A 31 -6.66 -10.93 3.57
N SER A 32 -5.93 -11.87 4.18
CA SER A 32 -6.38 -12.59 5.38
C SER A 32 -6.28 -11.78 6.67
N LEU A 33 -5.53 -10.67 6.70
CA LEU A 33 -5.51 -9.77 7.87
C LEU A 33 -6.93 -9.29 8.24
N VAL A 34 -7.82 -9.22 7.25
CA VAL A 34 -9.25 -8.92 7.48
C VAL A 34 -9.90 -9.92 8.46
N ASN A 35 -9.44 -11.16 8.51
CA ASN A 35 -9.99 -12.18 9.42
C ASN A 35 -9.65 -11.89 10.90
N GLU A 36 -8.62 -11.11 11.16
CA GLU A 36 -8.24 -10.71 12.51
C GLU A 36 -8.96 -9.43 12.99
N ILE A 37 -9.68 -8.74 12.09
CA ILE A 37 -10.48 -7.56 12.45
C ILE A 37 -11.76 -8.04 13.13
N THR A 38 -12.02 -7.54 14.31
CA THR A 38 -13.26 -7.77 15.08
C THR A 38 -14.22 -6.59 14.96
N ASP A 39 -15.46 -6.76 15.39
CA ASP A 39 -16.52 -5.73 15.34
C ASP A 39 -16.65 -5.08 13.94
N LYS A 40 -16.55 -5.92 12.89
CA LYS A 40 -16.49 -5.46 11.51
C LYS A 40 -17.79 -4.84 11.04
N TYR A 41 -17.65 -3.71 10.36
CA TYR A 41 -18.65 -3.15 9.47
C TYR A 41 -18.05 -3.00 8.06
N GLU A 42 -18.66 -3.62 7.07
CA GLU A 42 -18.16 -3.68 5.70
C GLU A 42 -19.07 -2.90 4.75
N ILE A 43 -18.49 -2.11 3.85
CA ILE A 43 -19.19 -1.39 2.79
C ILE A 43 -18.54 -1.77 1.46
N SER A 44 -19.34 -2.22 0.49
CA SER A 44 -18.84 -2.43 -0.88
C SER A 44 -18.41 -1.10 -1.49
N TYR A 45 -17.32 -1.09 -2.27
CA TYR A 45 -16.89 0.11 -3.00
C TYR A 45 -17.99 0.61 -3.95
N THR A 46 -18.80 -0.29 -4.48
CA THR A 46 -19.95 0.06 -5.34
C THR A 46 -21.04 0.87 -4.64
N ASP A 47 -21.11 0.77 -3.31
CA ASP A 47 -22.13 1.45 -2.49
C ASP A 47 -21.61 2.80 -1.96
N ILE A 48 -20.30 3.08 -2.13
CA ILE A 48 -19.68 4.31 -1.66
C ILE A 48 -19.72 5.35 -2.80
N PRO A 49 -20.36 6.51 -2.61
CA PRO A 49 -20.38 7.55 -3.62
C PRO A 49 -19.00 7.93 -4.11
N ASN A 50 -18.83 8.06 -5.42
CA ASN A 50 -17.59 8.49 -6.09
C ASN A 50 -16.40 7.54 -5.97
N PHE A 51 -16.50 6.40 -5.27
CA PHE A 51 -15.42 5.44 -5.18
C PHE A 51 -15.21 4.73 -6.53
N PRO A 52 -13.96 4.47 -6.93
CA PRO A 52 -13.69 3.56 -8.04
C PRO A 52 -14.13 2.13 -7.68
N VAL A 53 -14.26 1.28 -8.68
CA VAL A 53 -14.57 -0.15 -8.50
C VAL A 53 -13.34 -0.96 -8.83
N SER A 54 -12.88 -1.82 -7.90
CA SER A 54 -11.75 -2.71 -8.17
C SER A 54 -12.14 -3.75 -9.22
N THR A 55 -11.30 -3.92 -10.24
CA THR A 55 -11.50 -4.87 -11.34
C THR A 55 -10.49 -6.02 -11.29
N VAL A 56 -9.55 -5.99 -10.33
CA VAL A 56 -8.49 -7.00 -10.20
C VAL A 56 -9.03 -8.23 -9.48
N GLU A 57 -8.77 -9.40 -10.06
CA GLU A 57 -9.10 -10.68 -9.46
C GLU A 57 -8.40 -10.85 -8.10
N GLY A 58 -9.14 -11.32 -7.11
CA GLY A 58 -8.64 -11.42 -5.70
C GLY A 58 -8.82 -10.16 -4.86
N HIS A 59 -9.26 -9.03 -5.44
CA HIS A 59 -9.62 -7.83 -4.70
C HIS A 59 -11.13 -7.83 -4.39
N SER A 60 -11.49 -7.97 -3.11
CA SER A 60 -12.90 -8.05 -2.69
C SER A 60 -13.68 -6.75 -2.86
N GLY A 61 -12.98 -5.62 -3.07
CA GLY A 61 -13.61 -4.31 -3.30
C GLY A 61 -14.45 -3.81 -2.14
N LYS A 62 -13.93 -3.92 -0.90
CA LYS A 62 -14.64 -3.52 0.32
C LYS A 62 -13.84 -2.57 1.17
N LEU A 63 -14.55 -1.62 1.79
CA LEU A 63 -14.05 -0.81 2.89
C LEU A 63 -14.54 -1.42 4.20
N ILE A 64 -13.64 -1.64 5.14
CA ILE A 64 -13.91 -2.32 6.40
C ILE A 64 -13.54 -1.40 7.54
N PHE A 65 -14.46 -1.16 8.46
CA PHE A 65 -14.22 -0.54 9.75
C PHE A 65 -14.30 -1.61 10.84
N GLY A 66 -13.48 -1.52 11.85
CA GLY A 66 -13.46 -2.50 12.94
C GLY A 66 -12.26 -2.31 13.84
N LYS A 67 -11.98 -3.34 14.64
CA LYS A 67 -10.85 -3.35 15.57
C LYS A 67 -9.80 -4.36 15.15
N LEU A 68 -8.53 -3.94 15.15
CA LEU A 68 -7.39 -4.84 15.03
C LEU A 68 -6.60 -4.78 16.35
N GLY A 69 -6.75 -5.83 17.16
CA GLY A 69 -6.31 -5.77 18.55
C GLY A 69 -7.12 -4.76 19.35
N ASN A 70 -6.45 -3.74 19.88
CA ASN A 70 -7.09 -2.67 20.69
C ASN A 70 -7.33 -1.35 19.92
N LYS A 71 -7.03 -1.33 18.61
CA LYS A 71 -7.12 -0.12 17.79
C LYS A 71 -8.31 -0.17 16.83
N ASP A 72 -9.04 0.92 16.76
CA ASP A 72 -10.00 1.14 15.68
C ASP A 72 -9.24 1.40 14.39
N ILE A 73 -9.62 0.71 13.32
CA ILE A 73 -8.98 0.82 12.01
C ILE A 73 -10.00 0.95 10.88
N MET A 74 -9.52 1.50 9.77
CA MET A 74 -10.15 1.47 8.47
C MET A 74 -9.29 0.63 7.53
N ALA A 75 -9.82 -0.42 6.93
CA ALA A 75 -9.09 -1.26 6.01
C ALA A 75 -9.74 -1.24 4.60
N MET A 76 -8.92 -1.03 3.59
CA MET A 76 -9.29 -1.27 2.20
C MET A 76 -8.93 -2.70 1.83
N GLN A 77 -9.92 -3.56 1.60
CA GLN A 77 -9.73 -4.90 1.07
C GLN A 77 -9.71 -4.87 -0.46
N GLY A 78 -8.56 -4.57 -1.01
CA GLY A 78 -8.31 -4.26 -2.41
C GLY A 78 -7.94 -2.80 -2.63
N ARG A 79 -7.25 -2.54 -3.73
CA ARG A 79 -6.79 -1.21 -4.14
C ARG A 79 -7.13 -0.96 -5.60
N PHE A 80 -6.89 0.26 -6.05
CA PHE A 80 -7.05 0.67 -7.45
C PHE A 80 -5.67 0.83 -8.08
N HIS A 81 -5.51 0.38 -9.33
CA HIS A 81 -4.24 0.49 -10.04
C HIS A 81 -4.39 1.35 -11.30
N PHE A 82 -3.28 1.96 -11.68
CA PHE A 82 -3.24 2.78 -12.89
C PHE A 82 -3.51 1.96 -14.15
N TYR A 83 -3.03 0.70 -14.20
CA TYR A 83 -3.26 -0.19 -15.34
C TYR A 83 -4.72 -0.62 -15.53
N GLU A 84 -5.58 -0.43 -14.53
CA GLU A 84 -7.03 -0.67 -14.67
C GLU A 84 -7.73 0.41 -15.52
N GLY A 85 -7.00 1.46 -15.95
CA GLY A 85 -7.50 2.58 -16.75
C GLY A 85 -7.90 3.79 -15.92
N TYR A 86 -7.71 3.75 -14.61
CA TYR A 86 -7.95 4.89 -13.73
C TYR A 86 -6.84 5.94 -13.83
N SER A 87 -7.22 7.23 -13.80
CA SER A 87 -6.27 8.32 -13.60
C SER A 87 -5.63 8.24 -12.22
N MET A 88 -4.45 8.85 -12.05
CA MET A 88 -3.79 8.91 -10.73
C MET A 88 -4.65 9.61 -9.67
N LYS A 89 -5.57 10.48 -10.06
CA LYS A 89 -6.53 11.12 -9.15
C LYS A 89 -7.58 10.14 -8.63
N GLU A 90 -8.02 9.20 -9.46
CA GLU A 90 -8.96 8.15 -9.07
C GLU A 90 -8.26 7.09 -8.24
N VAL A 91 -7.07 6.63 -8.65
CA VAL A 91 -6.26 5.68 -7.87
C VAL A 91 -6.04 6.17 -6.44
N THR A 92 -5.79 7.47 -6.25
CA THR A 92 -5.48 8.06 -4.95
C THR A 92 -6.66 8.72 -4.25
N PHE A 93 -7.85 8.66 -4.84
CA PHE A 93 -9.07 9.23 -4.26
C PHE A 93 -9.35 8.72 -2.83
N PRO A 94 -9.22 7.41 -2.54
CA PRO A 94 -9.44 6.90 -1.18
C PRO A 94 -8.54 7.52 -0.13
N VAL A 95 -7.27 7.79 -0.46
CA VAL A 95 -6.32 8.40 0.50
C VAL A 95 -6.75 9.82 0.88
N ARG A 96 -7.33 10.57 -0.05
CA ARG A 96 -7.89 11.89 0.26
C ARG A 96 -9.15 11.80 1.10
N VAL A 97 -9.98 10.78 0.89
CA VAL A 97 -11.14 10.49 1.74
C VAL A 97 -10.67 10.11 3.15
N MET A 98 -9.61 9.30 3.29
CA MET A 98 -8.98 8.98 4.58
C MET A 98 -8.59 10.23 5.35
N HIS A 99 -7.99 11.23 4.68
CA HIS A 99 -7.66 12.51 5.32
C HIS A 99 -8.91 13.21 5.88
N GLU A 100 -9.99 13.29 5.12
CA GLU A 100 -11.27 13.88 5.58
C GLU A 100 -11.92 13.09 6.72
N LEU A 101 -11.67 11.79 6.81
CA LEU A 101 -12.12 10.94 7.92
C LEU A 101 -11.27 11.07 9.18
N GLY A 102 -10.12 11.78 9.10
CA GLY A 102 -9.24 12.02 10.24
C GLY A 102 -8.12 10.99 10.42
N ILE A 103 -7.85 10.17 9.41
CA ILE A 103 -6.73 9.21 9.43
C ILE A 103 -5.40 9.97 9.58
N LYS A 104 -4.55 9.49 10.48
CA LYS A 104 -3.22 10.05 10.80
C LYS A 104 -2.08 9.15 10.34
N THR A 105 -2.34 7.83 10.25
CA THR A 105 -1.32 6.85 9.88
C THR A 105 -1.90 5.89 8.84
N LEU A 106 -1.17 5.70 7.75
CA LEU A 106 -1.51 4.79 6.67
C LEU A 106 -0.47 3.66 6.58
N PHE A 107 -0.95 2.44 6.60
CA PHE A 107 -0.19 1.24 6.31
C PHE A 107 -0.48 0.79 4.88
N VAL A 108 0.55 0.48 4.12
CA VAL A 108 0.40 -0.04 2.76
C VAL A 108 1.19 -1.33 2.59
N SER A 109 0.60 -2.29 1.89
CA SER A 109 1.25 -3.54 1.55
C SER A 109 1.13 -3.83 0.06
N ASN A 110 2.08 -4.58 -0.47
CA ASN A 110 2.08 -5.01 -1.87
C ASN A 110 2.88 -6.30 -2.07
N ALA A 111 2.69 -6.94 -3.22
CA ALA A 111 3.61 -7.89 -3.82
C ALA A 111 4.55 -7.14 -4.76
N ALA A 112 5.82 -7.55 -4.82
CA ALA A 112 6.85 -6.87 -5.62
C ALA A 112 7.89 -7.85 -6.16
N GLY A 113 8.37 -7.61 -7.38
CA GLY A 113 9.53 -8.29 -7.96
C GLY A 113 10.83 -7.78 -7.34
N GLY A 114 11.64 -8.68 -6.80
CA GLY A 114 12.91 -8.34 -6.14
C GLY A 114 14.06 -8.21 -7.14
N MET A 115 14.78 -7.10 -7.09
CA MET A 115 15.96 -6.85 -7.94
C MET A 115 17.27 -6.82 -7.16
N ASN A 116 17.20 -6.80 -5.83
CA ASN A 116 18.37 -6.91 -4.98
C ASN A 116 18.87 -8.37 -4.99
N PRO A 117 20.14 -8.64 -5.32
CA PRO A 117 20.67 -10.02 -5.40
C PRO A 117 20.66 -10.78 -4.07
N ASN A 118 20.51 -10.07 -2.95
CA ASN A 118 20.44 -10.65 -1.60
C ASN A 118 19.00 -11.01 -1.19
N PHE A 119 18.01 -10.69 -2.02
CA PHE A 119 16.61 -11.03 -1.72
C PHE A 119 16.28 -12.44 -2.21
N GLU A 120 15.33 -13.05 -1.52
CA GLU A 120 14.75 -14.35 -1.83
C GLU A 120 13.22 -14.22 -1.97
N ILE A 121 12.60 -15.12 -2.72
CA ILE A 121 11.14 -15.20 -2.82
C ILE A 121 10.59 -15.50 -1.43
N GLY A 122 9.59 -14.73 -1.02
CA GLY A 122 8.99 -14.81 0.32
C GLY A 122 9.63 -13.85 1.34
N ASP A 123 10.73 -13.16 1.01
CA ASP A 123 11.28 -12.13 1.90
C ASP A 123 10.27 -10.98 2.10
N LEU A 124 10.20 -10.50 3.33
CA LEU A 124 9.48 -9.28 3.69
C LEU A 124 10.43 -8.10 3.61
N MET A 125 10.10 -7.10 2.78
CA MET A 125 10.88 -5.88 2.64
C MET A 125 10.13 -4.69 3.24
N ILE A 126 10.69 -4.07 4.27
CA ILE A 126 10.27 -2.75 4.75
C ILE A 126 10.70 -1.72 3.72
N ILE A 127 9.74 -0.94 3.22
CA ILE A 127 10.00 0.10 2.23
C ILE A 127 10.55 1.33 2.96
N THR A 128 11.78 1.72 2.63
CA THR A 128 12.45 2.88 3.24
C THR A 128 12.36 4.14 2.39
N ASP A 129 12.20 3.97 1.07
CA ASP A 129 12.04 5.05 0.10
C ASP A 129 11.43 4.52 -1.19
N HIS A 130 11.11 5.40 -2.14
CA HIS A 130 10.59 4.99 -3.42
C HIS A 130 11.10 5.82 -4.61
N ILE A 131 11.00 5.23 -5.80
CA ILE A 131 11.15 5.90 -7.08
C ILE A 131 9.78 5.92 -7.77
N ASN A 132 9.28 7.10 -8.10
CA ASN A 132 8.06 7.25 -8.89
C ASN A 132 8.39 7.16 -10.39
N PHE A 133 8.11 6.02 -10.99
CA PHE A 133 8.32 5.77 -12.42
C PHE A 133 7.00 5.68 -13.21
N PHE A 134 5.90 6.16 -12.62
CA PHE A 134 4.62 6.28 -13.32
C PHE A 134 4.63 7.43 -14.33
N PRO A 135 3.87 7.32 -15.44
CA PRO A 135 3.78 8.37 -16.46
C PRO A 135 2.96 9.58 -16.01
N GLU A 136 2.16 9.44 -14.95
CA GLU A 136 1.31 10.50 -14.39
C GLU A 136 1.62 10.70 -12.89
N HIS A 137 1.56 11.95 -12.43
CA HIS A 137 1.78 12.27 -11.03
C HIS A 137 0.46 12.65 -10.33
N PRO A 138 0.13 12.08 -9.16
CA PRO A 138 -1.18 12.28 -8.51
C PRO A 138 -1.44 13.72 -8.06
N LEU A 139 -0.39 14.53 -7.87
CA LEU A 139 -0.51 15.94 -7.50
C LEU A 139 -0.48 16.90 -8.71
N ARG A 140 -0.44 16.36 -9.94
CA ARG A 140 -0.46 17.19 -11.15
C ARG A 140 -1.78 17.98 -11.28
N GLY A 141 -1.67 19.27 -11.61
CA GLY A 141 -2.83 20.17 -11.78
C GLY A 141 -3.04 21.10 -10.59
N LYS A 142 -4.29 21.57 -10.40
CA LYS A 142 -4.63 22.48 -9.30
C LYS A 142 -4.45 21.79 -7.95
N ASN A 143 -3.76 22.48 -7.03
CA ASN A 143 -3.57 21.96 -5.68
C ASN A 143 -4.91 21.80 -4.92
N ILE A 144 -5.06 20.72 -4.18
CA ILE A 144 -6.15 20.52 -3.23
C ILE A 144 -5.66 21.05 -1.87
N PRO A 145 -6.48 21.81 -1.10
CA PRO A 145 -6.03 22.50 0.11
C PRO A 145 -5.90 21.58 1.33
N TYR A 146 -5.35 20.37 1.14
CA TYR A 146 -5.01 19.41 2.19
C TYR A 146 -3.53 19.40 2.53
N GLY A 147 -2.73 20.10 1.74
CA GLY A 147 -1.29 20.22 1.93
C GLY A 147 -0.66 21.26 1.02
N PRO A 148 0.66 21.45 1.13
CA PRO A 148 1.39 22.44 0.33
C PRO A 148 1.43 22.05 -1.15
N ARG A 149 1.59 23.04 -2.03
CA ARG A 149 1.74 22.78 -3.49
C ARG A 149 2.95 21.91 -3.80
N PHE A 150 4.00 22.04 -3.01
CA PHE A 150 5.26 21.32 -3.13
C PHE A 150 5.57 20.63 -1.79
N PRO A 151 5.01 19.42 -1.55
CA PRO A 151 5.28 18.68 -0.32
C PRO A 151 6.73 18.20 -0.29
N ASP A 152 7.33 18.24 0.88
CA ASP A 152 8.60 17.56 1.13
C ASP A 152 8.39 16.04 1.14
N MET A 153 9.28 15.30 0.48
CA MET A 153 9.28 13.85 0.40
C MET A 153 10.55 13.21 0.96
N SER A 154 11.35 13.96 1.72
CA SER A 154 12.61 13.45 2.31
C SER A 154 12.39 12.36 3.38
N GLU A 155 11.17 12.25 3.90
CA GLU A 155 10.73 11.18 4.78
C GLU A 155 9.36 10.66 4.32
N ALA A 156 9.31 10.12 3.10
CA ALA A 156 8.06 9.58 2.51
C ALA A 156 7.50 8.39 3.31
N TYR A 157 8.37 7.61 3.94
CA TYR A 157 8.05 6.54 4.87
C TYR A 157 8.56 6.92 6.26
N ASN A 158 7.70 6.84 7.26
CA ASN A 158 7.99 7.38 8.59
C ASN A 158 9.03 6.54 9.33
N LYS A 159 10.16 7.16 9.67
CA LYS A 159 11.32 6.50 10.32
C LYS A 159 11.01 5.91 11.68
N GLU A 160 10.12 6.53 12.45
CA GLU A 160 9.69 6.00 13.75
C GLU A 160 8.92 4.69 13.57
N LEU A 161 8.02 4.62 12.57
CA LEU A 161 7.28 3.40 12.26
C LEU A 161 8.19 2.29 11.76
N ILE A 162 9.19 2.63 10.93
CA ILE A 162 10.21 1.68 10.46
C ILE A 162 10.99 1.10 11.66
N ALA A 163 11.50 1.94 12.55
CA ALA A 163 12.25 1.49 13.73
C ALA A 163 11.42 0.61 14.67
N LYS A 164 10.12 0.93 14.85
CA LYS A 164 9.20 0.08 15.60
C LYS A 164 8.99 -1.28 14.91
N ALA A 165 8.84 -1.30 13.59
CA ALA A 165 8.70 -2.54 12.81
C ALA A 165 9.95 -3.43 12.94
N ASP A 166 11.16 -2.85 12.89
CA ASP A 166 12.42 -3.56 13.11
C ASP A 166 12.48 -4.19 14.51
N THR A 167 12.07 -3.44 15.52
CA THR A 167 11.99 -3.95 16.90
C THR A 167 11.03 -5.13 16.99
N ILE A 168 9.84 -5.02 16.37
CA ILE A 168 8.85 -6.11 16.34
C ILE A 168 9.41 -7.33 15.60
N ALA A 169 10.03 -7.14 14.45
CA ALA A 169 10.63 -8.21 13.66
C ALA A 169 11.69 -8.96 14.50
N GLN A 170 12.56 -8.24 15.20
CA GLN A 170 13.55 -8.82 16.10
C GLN A 170 12.90 -9.59 17.26
N GLU A 171 11.91 -9.01 17.94
CA GLU A 171 11.18 -9.64 19.05
C GLU A 171 10.48 -10.94 18.64
N LYS A 172 9.97 -11.00 17.40
CA LYS A 172 9.25 -12.15 16.85
C LYS A 172 10.16 -13.14 16.11
N GLY A 173 11.46 -12.84 15.96
CA GLY A 173 12.39 -13.66 15.19
C GLY A 173 12.06 -13.71 13.69
N ILE A 174 11.44 -12.66 13.15
CA ILE A 174 11.08 -12.53 11.74
C ILE A 174 12.19 -11.81 11.00
N LYS A 175 12.76 -12.46 9.97
CA LYS A 175 13.73 -11.81 9.08
C LYS A 175 13.01 -10.78 8.21
N VAL A 176 13.52 -9.56 8.17
CA VAL A 176 13.06 -8.50 7.27
C VAL A 176 14.23 -7.93 6.47
N GLN A 177 13.94 -7.52 5.25
CA GLN A 177 14.83 -6.74 4.40
C GLN A 177 14.41 -5.28 4.43
N HIS A 178 15.31 -4.40 3.97
CA HIS A 178 15.00 -2.99 3.73
C HIS A 178 15.33 -2.66 2.29
N GLY A 179 14.53 -1.79 1.67
CA GLY A 179 14.79 -1.46 0.29
C GLY A 179 13.98 -0.30 -0.26
N ILE A 180 14.39 0.12 -1.45
CA ILE A 180 13.76 1.15 -2.25
C ILE A 180 12.80 0.48 -3.24
N TYR A 181 11.53 0.91 -3.19
CA TYR A 181 10.49 0.42 -4.10
C TYR A 181 10.36 1.34 -5.31
N ILE A 182 10.40 0.80 -6.53
CA ILE A 182 10.05 1.56 -7.75
C ILE A 182 8.62 1.23 -8.18
N GLY A 183 7.81 2.26 -8.34
CA GLY A 183 6.44 2.12 -8.82
C GLY A 183 6.34 2.33 -10.32
N THR A 184 5.81 1.35 -11.05
CA THR A 184 5.63 1.34 -12.51
C THR A 184 4.16 1.25 -12.89
N GLN A 185 3.84 1.53 -14.15
CA GLN A 185 2.44 1.53 -14.60
C GLN A 185 1.83 0.14 -14.78
N GLY A 186 2.63 -0.88 -15.13
CA GLY A 186 2.12 -2.17 -15.60
C GLY A 186 1.37 -2.07 -16.95
N PRO A 187 0.49 -3.04 -17.31
CA PRO A 187 0.19 -4.29 -16.60
C PRO A 187 1.17 -5.44 -16.86
N THR A 188 2.19 -5.23 -17.72
CA THR A 188 3.19 -6.28 -17.98
C THR A 188 4.17 -6.38 -16.83
N TYR A 189 4.64 -7.59 -16.54
CA TYR A 189 5.85 -7.78 -15.77
C TYR A 189 7.04 -7.24 -16.55
N GLU A 190 8.13 -6.98 -15.85
CA GLU A 190 9.31 -6.33 -16.38
C GLU A 190 10.12 -7.28 -17.29
N THR A 191 10.65 -6.73 -18.36
CA THR A 191 11.69 -7.38 -19.15
C THR A 191 13.01 -7.48 -18.35
N PRO A 192 13.93 -8.40 -18.69
CA PRO A 192 15.25 -8.44 -18.06
C PRO A 192 16.02 -7.11 -18.15
N ALA A 193 15.83 -6.35 -19.23
CA ALA A 193 16.45 -5.05 -19.41
C ALA A 193 15.85 -3.97 -18.48
N GLU A 194 14.55 -4.01 -18.24
CA GLU A 194 13.87 -3.12 -17.30
C GLU A 194 14.29 -3.41 -15.86
N TYR A 195 14.36 -4.66 -15.44
CA TYR A 195 14.90 -5.03 -14.12
C TYR A 195 16.31 -4.48 -13.91
N LYS A 196 17.19 -4.66 -14.91
CA LYS A 196 18.55 -4.13 -14.86
C LYS A 196 18.57 -2.60 -14.78
N MET A 197 17.72 -1.92 -15.57
CA MET A 197 17.60 -0.46 -15.55
C MET A 197 17.14 0.02 -14.17
N PHE A 198 16.10 -0.56 -13.61
CA PHE A 198 15.56 -0.17 -12.30
C PHE A 198 16.58 -0.40 -11.17
N ARG A 199 17.33 -1.50 -11.25
CA ARG A 199 18.43 -1.75 -10.31
C ARG A 199 19.55 -0.69 -10.40
N ILE A 200 19.91 -0.26 -11.60
CA ILE A 200 20.89 0.82 -11.83
C ILE A 200 20.36 2.16 -11.27
N LEU A 201 19.06 2.42 -11.34
CA LEU A 201 18.43 3.60 -10.75
C LEU A 201 18.40 3.57 -9.21
N GLY A 202 18.77 2.44 -8.59
CA GLY A 202 18.86 2.29 -7.15
C GLY A 202 17.67 1.59 -6.49
N ALA A 203 16.75 1.01 -7.27
CA ALA A 203 15.62 0.27 -6.72
C ALA A 203 16.02 -1.16 -6.29
N ASP A 204 15.37 -1.66 -5.23
CA ASP A 204 15.52 -3.02 -4.70
C ASP A 204 14.34 -3.91 -5.07
N ALA A 205 13.16 -3.33 -5.25
CA ALA A 205 11.94 -4.03 -5.65
C ALA A 205 11.08 -3.17 -6.56
N VAL A 206 10.29 -3.81 -7.43
CA VAL A 206 9.39 -3.16 -8.38
C VAL A 206 7.96 -3.67 -8.24
N GLY A 207 6.99 -2.79 -8.46
CA GLY A 207 5.58 -3.16 -8.54
C GLY A 207 4.72 -2.04 -9.10
N MET A 208 3.42 -2.28 -9.19
CA MET A 208 2.48 -1.47 -9.97
C MET A 208 1.53 -0.63 -9.09
N SER A 209 1.92 -0.34 -7.83
CA SER A 209 1.04 0.33 -6.86
C SER A 209 1.81 1.23 -5.90
N THR A 210 1.21 1.55 -4.76
CA THR A 210 1.84 2.07 -3.54
C THR A 210 2.38 3.51 -3.64
N VAL A 211 3.25 3.81 -4.61
CA VAL A 211 3.90 5.13 -4.73
C VAL A 211 2.89 6.27 -4.85
N PRO A 212 1.85 6.20 -5.69
CA PRO A 212 0.85 7.26 -5.78
C PRO A 212 0.10 7.51 -4.46
N GLU A 213 -0.24 6.43 -3.75
CA GLU A 213 -0.94 6.49 -2.45
C GLU A 213 -0.04 7.15 -1.39
N VAL A 214 1.24 6.78 -1.35
CA VAL A 214 2.25 7.37 -0.43
C VAL A 214 2.45 8.85 -0.71
N ILE A 215 2.57 9.26 -1.97
CA ILE A 215 2.69 10.67 -2.36
C ILE A 215 1.49 11.49 -1.85
N VAL A 216 0.27 10.98 -2.04
CA VAL A 216 -0.94 11.70 -1.61
C VAL A 216 -1.09 11.68 -0.09
N ALA A 217 -0.72 10.60 0.58
CA ALA A 217 -0.72 10.51 2.04
C ALA A 217 0.21 11.57 2.66
N ASN A 218 1.45 11.68 2.16
CA ASN A 218 2.40 12.71 2.59
C ASN A 218 1.87 14.12 2.32
N HIS A 219 1.31 14.36 1.13
CA HIS A 219 0.68 15.66 0.82
C HIS A 219 -0.42 16.03 1.82
N CYS A 220 -1.16 15.04 2.33
CA CYS A 220 -2.23 15.20 3.32
C CYS A 220 -1.74 15.18 4.77
N GLY A 221 -0.42 15.08 5.03
CA GLY A 221 0.14 15.01 6.37
C GLY A 221 -0.11 13.70 7.11
N ILE A 222 -0.39 12.62 6.39
CA ILE A 222 -0.59 11.27 6.91
C ILE A 222 0.76 10.56 6.96
N ARG A 223 1.16 10.03 8.11
CA ARG A 223 2.37 9.21 8.25
C ARG A 223 2.20 7.88 7.54
N VAL A 224 3.23 7.39 6.87
CA VAL A 224 3.14 6.15 6.09
C VAL A 224 4.15 5.12 6.55
N PHE A 225 3.69 3.87 6.61
CA PHE A 225 4.53 2.67 6.69
C PHE A 225 4.20 1.75 5.51
N GLY A 226 5.21 1.22 4.85
CA GLY A 226 5.06 0.32 3.71
C GLY A 226 5.87 -0.96 3.85
N MET A 227 5.28 -2.09 3.42
CA MET A 227 5.95 -3.38 3.38
C MET A 227 5.57 -4.15 2.11
N SER A 228 6.58 -4.75 1.47
CA SER A 228 6.42 -5.61 0.31
C SER A 228 6.68 -7.07 0.67
N VAL A 229 5.99 -7.99 -0.01
CA VAL A 229 6.44 -9.38 -0.16
C VAL A 229 7.18 -9.50 -1.48
N ILE A 230 8.37 -10.08 -1.46
CA ILE A 230 9.12 -10.39 -2.67
C ILE A 230 8.55 -11.67 -3.29
N THR A 231 7.96 -11.57 -4.47
CA THR A 231 7.20 -12.67 -5.08
C THR A 231 7.91 -13.34 -6.24
N ASP A 232 8.86 -12.65 -6.83
CA ASP A 232 9.69 -13.12 -7.94
C ASP A 232 11.03 -12.38 -7.94
N LEU A 233 11.99 -12.82 -8.76
CA LEU A 233 13.33 -12.26 -8.78
C LEU A 233 13.73 -11.79 -10.18
N GLY A 234 13.88 -10.48 -10.32
CA GLY A 234 14.46 -9.80 -11.48
C GLY A 234 16.00 -9.71 -11.43
N VAL A 235 16.66 -10.70 -10.85
CA VAL A 235 18.13 -10.78 -10.73
C VAL A 235 18.69 -11.57 -11.89
N GLU A 236 19.77 -11.09 -12.52
CA GLU A 236 20.44 -11.78 -13.63
C GLU A 236 20.77 -13.23 -13.25
N GLY A 237 20.37 -14.18 -14.13
CA GLY A 237 20.50 -15.62 -13.91
C GLY A 237 19.42 -16.25 -13.02
N LYS A 238 18.51 -15.47 -12.43
CA LYS A 238 17.39 -15.95 -11.62
C LYS A 238 16.02 -15.62 -12.22
N ILE A 239 15.99 -14.87 -13.33
CA ILE A 239 14.75 -14.47 -14.00
C ILE A 239 14.11 -15.70 -14.64
N VAL A 240 12.87 -15.97 -14.27
CA VAL A 240 12.02 -17.03 -14.83
C VAL A 240 10.69 -16.43 -15.27
N GLU A 241 9.91 -17.19 -16.05
CA GLU A 241 8.54 -16.81 -16.37
C GLU A 241 7.72 -16.74 -15.06
N VAL A 242 6.96 -15.66 -14.89
CA VAL A 242 6.15 -15.39 -13.70
C VAL A 242 4.69 -15.22 -14.12
N THR A 243 3.81 -15.91 -13.41
CA THR A 243 2.36 -15.77 -13.56
C THR A 243 1.76 -15.06 -12.36
N HIS A 244 0.54 -14.54 -12.50
CA HIS A 244 -0.19 -13.95 -11.37
C HIS A 244 -0.44 -14.98 -10.25
N GLU A 245 -0.64 -16.25 -10.60
CA GLU A 245 -0.80 -17.35 -9.66
C GLU A 245 0.47 -17.59 -8.82
N ASP A 246 1.65 -17.51 -9.44
CA ASP A 246 2.94 -17.63 -8.74
C ASP A 246 3.13 -16.49 -7.73
N VAL A 247 2.80 -15.26 -8.14
CA VAL A 247 2.81 -14.07 -7.28
C VAL A 247 1.89 -14.25 -6.08
N GLN A 248 0.66 -14.70 -6.32
CA GLN A 248 -0.32 -14.93 -5.25
C GLN A 248 0.16 -16.01 -4.27
N LYS A 249 0.69 -17.12 -4.77
CA LYS A 249 1.20 -18.23 -3.95
C LYS A 249 2.37 -17.79 -3.08
N ALA A 250 3.32 -17.04 -3.61
CA ALA A 250 4.45 -16.52 -2.84
C ALA A 250 3.97 -15.54 -1.76
N ALA A 251 3.02 -14.67 -2.11
CA ALA A 251 2.43 -13.72 -1.19
C ALA A 251 1.68 -14.41 -0.04
N ASP A 252 0.87 -15.43 -0.33
CA ASP A 252 0.12 -16.19 0.66
C ASP A 252 1.04 -16.91 1.66
N GLN A 253 2.19 -17.40 1.22
CA GLN A 253 3.17 -18.04 2.08
C GLN A 253 3.82 -17.08 3.08
N ALA A 254 4.10 -15.84 2.66
CA ALA A 254 4.71 -14.81 3.50
C ALA A 254 3.70 -14.07 4.39
N GLN A 255 2.42 -14.16 4.06
CA GLN A 255 1.33 -13.42 4.69
C GLN A 255 1.27 -13.54 6.22
N PRO A 256 1.41 -14.71 6.86
CA PRO A 256 1.31 -14.82 8.32
C PRO A 256 2.36 -13.97 9.05
N LEU A 257 3.58 -13.91 8.49
CA LEU A 257 4.67 -13.10 9.04
C LEU A 257 4.42 -11.60 8.86
N MET A 258 3.98 -11.19 7.67
CA MET A 258 3.62 -9.80 7.40
C MET A 258 2.44 -9.36 8.27
N THR A 259 1.40 -10.17 8.39
CA THR A 259 0.25 -9.91 9.26
C THR A 259 0.68 -9.70 10.71
N THR A 260 1.62 -10.52 11.21
CA THR A 260 2.15 -10.38 12.57
C THR A 260 2.82 -9.02 12.76
N ILE A 261 3.72 -8.60 11.86
CA ILE A 261 4.38 -7.30 11.98
C ILE A 261 3.37 -6.16 11.89
N MET A 262 2.47 -6.18 10.90
CA MET A 262 1.48 -5.13 10.69
C MET A 262 0.54 -4.96 11.89
N ARG A 263 0.00 -6.05 12.42
CA ARG A 263 -0.87 -6.03 13.59
C ARG A 263 -0.15 -5.48 14.82
N GLU A 264 1.03 -6.01 15.15
CA GLU A 264 1.81 -5.55 16.29
C GLU A 264 2.18 -4.07 16.17
N LEU A 265 2.56 -3.62 14.96
CA LEU A 265 2.91 -2.24 14.71
C LEU A 265 1.69 -1.33 14.87
N ILE A 266 0.53 -1.69 14.32
CA ILE A 266 -0.72 -0.93 14.47
C ILE A 266 -1.09 -0.78 15.95
N ASN A 267 -0.88 -1.80 16.77
CA ASN A 267 -1.19 -1.73 18.20
C ASN A 267 -0.21 -0.87 19.01
N ARG A 268 0.96 -0.51 18.46
CA ARG A 268 2.02 0.31 19.11
C ARG A 268 2.06 1.77 18.61
N VAL A 269 1.10 2.17 17.75
CA VAL A 269 1.04 3.52 17.14
C VAL A 269 0.01 4.41 17.83
#